data_bb25a9d5ef2084d0090f5d493d69a672
#
_entry.id   bb25a9d5ef2084d0090f5d493d69a672
#
_cell.length_a   1.000
_cell.length_b   1.000
_cell.length_c   1.000
_cell.angle_alpha   90.00
_cell.angle_beta   90.00
_cell.angle_gamma   90.00
#
_symmetry.space_group_name_H-M   'P 1'
#
loop_
_entity.id
_entity.type
_entity.pdbx_description
1 polymer ?
#
loop_
_entity_poly.entity_id
_entity_poly.type
_entity_poly.pdbx_seq_one_letter_code
_entity_poly.pdbx_strand_id
1 'polypeptide(L)'
;RVQGNRWNDVSISSLTSEYFDYIQFYRKNHDLSTEAKEKVKSSLQRAKNSFKEMFVRDYMIWVLFEGAGSPRLNKVARQIMFTYCPFPEDICNTLTQNPLYADLLDRRKIKVAQGLHHLDVLTRKLQNGNIPVPETVAQERYYLSGSKKA
;
A
#
# COMPACT_ATOMS: atom_id res chain seq x y z
N ARG A 1 3.44 12.59 -4.23
CA ARG A 1 4.31 13.36 -3.34
C ARG A 1 4.06 13.10 -1.86
N VAL A 2 2.80 13.02 -1.46
CA VAL A 2 2.44 12.61 -0.09
C VAL A 2 3.04 11.25 0.23
N GLN A 3 2.98 10.33 -0.70
CA GLN A 3 3.55 9.00 -0.53
C GLN A 3 5.09 9.03 -0.54
N GLY A 4 5.69 9.94 -1.27
CA GLY A 4 7.12 10.16 -1.23
C GLY A 4 7.59 10.64 0.15
N ASN A 5 6.84 11.53 0.77
CA ASN A 5 7.11 11.96 2.14
C ASN A 5 6.95 10.79 3.10
N ARG A 6 5.91 9.99 2.93
CA ARG A 6 5.70 8.80 3.75
C ARG A 6 6.86 7.82 3.66
N TRP A 7 7.47 7.68 2.49
CA TRP A 7 8.67 6.88 2.32
C TRP A 7 9.79 7.32 3.23
N ASN A 8 9.99 8.63 3.36
CA ASN A 8 11.05 9.19 4.18
C ASN A 8 10.73 9.14 5.68
N ASP A 9 9.46 9.29 6.03
CA ASP A 9 9.02 9.38 7.42
C ASP A 9 8.83 8.03 8.09
N VAL A 10 8.61 6.99 7.32
CA VAL A 10 8.33 5.68 7.87
C VAL A 10 9.61 5.01 8.32
N SER A 11 9.86 5.10 9.59
CA SER A 11 10.96 4.37 10.25
C SER A 11 10.51 2.99 10.70
N ILE A 12 9.22 2.73 10.71
CA ILE A 12 8.64 1.52 11.28
C ILE A 12 7.91 0.83 10.18
N SER A 13 7.85 -0.37 10.12
CA SER A 13 7.05 -1.17 9.25
C SER A 13 6.11 -0.38 8.35
N SER A 14 5.58 -0.89 7.40
CA SER A 14 4.66 -0.39 6.45
C SER A 14 5.28 -0.26 5.07
N LEU A 15 4.99 0.78 4.35
CA LEU A 15 5.35 0.89 2.94
C LEU A 15 6.85 0.68 2.67
N THR A 16 7.70 1.40 3.39
CA THR A 16 9.15 1.34 3.16
C THR A 16 9.70 -0.06 3.42
N SER A 17 9.32 -0.65 4.53
CA SER A 17 9.79 -1.97 4.95
C SER A 17 9.33 -3.06 3.98
N GLU A 18 8.04 -3.10 3.66
CA GLU A 18 7.50 -4.12 2.76
C GLU A 18 8.04 -3.96 1.34
N TYR A 19 8.18 -2.72 0.87
CA TYR A 19 8.71 -2.50 -0.46
C TYR A 19 10.19 -2.88 -0.55
N PHE A 20 10.97 -2.53 0.46
CA PHE A 20 12.37 -2.95 0.56
C PHE A 20 12.48 -4.48 0.53
N ASP A 21 11.69 -5.17 1.35
CA ASP A 21 11.70 -6.62 1.41
C ASP A 21 11.29 -7.25 0.07
N TYR A 22 10.29 -6.69 -0.58
CA TYR A 22 9.87 -7.15 -1.90
C TYR A 22 11.03 -7.06 -2.91
N ILE A 23 11.72 -5.93 -2.99
CA ILE A 23 12.83 -5.75 -3.94
C ILE A 23 14.03 -6.60 -3.53
N GLN A 24 14.33 -6.65 -2.23
CA GLN A 24 15.48 -7.41 -1.72
C GLN A 24 15.34 -8.91 -2.00
N PHE A 25 14.11 -9.43 -1.86
CA PHE A 25 13.85 -10.86 -1.94
C PHE A 25 13.04 -11.29 -3.16
N TYR A 26 12.98 -10.48 -4.21
CA TYR A 26 12.16 -10.83 -5.37
C TYR A 26 12.52 -12.19 -5.97
N ARG A 27 13.79 -12.58 -5.92
CA ARG A 27 14.24 -13.88 -6.43
C ARG A 27 13.62 -15.06 -5.69
N LYS A 28 13.33 -14.88 -4.40
CA LYS A 28 12.76 -15.91 -3.52
C LYS A 28 11.26 -15.78 -3.37
N ASN A 29 10.64 -14.78 -4.00
CA ASN A 29 9.22 -14.53 -3.83
C ASN A 29 8.40 -15.50 -4.69
N HIS A 30 7.65 -16.38 -4.04
CA HIS A 30 6.85 -17.40 -4.71
C HIS A 30 5.66 -16.85 -5.47
N ASP A 31 5.20 -15.65 -5.13
CA ASP A 31 4.07 -15.02 -5.81
C ASP A 31 4.46 -14.38 -7.15
N LEU A 32 5.73 -14.37 -7.48
CA LEU A 32 6.23 -13.81 -8.73
C LEU A 32 6.56 -14.92 -9.71
N SER A 33 6.06 -14.77 -10.94
CA SER A 33 6.46 -15.64 -12.06
C SER A 33 7.91 -15.35 -12.45
N THR A 34 8.51 -16.25 -13.22
CA THR A 34 9.86 -16.05 -13.75
C THR A 34 9.94 -14.76 -14.56
N GLU A 35 8.93 -14.50 -15.39
CA GLU A 35 8.85 -13.27 -16.18
C GLU A 35 8.81 -12.03 -15.29
N ALA A 36 7.99 -12.05 -14.23
CA ALA A 36 7.90 -10.94 -13.30
C ALA A 36 9.24 -10.70 -12.59
N LYS A 37 9.94 -11.78 -12.19
CA LYS A 37 11.26 -11.66 -11.57
C LYS A 37 12.28 -11.00 -12.51
N GLU A 38 12.27 -11.37 -13.79
CA GLU A 38 13.15 -10.74 -14.78
C GLU A 38 12.82 -9.26 -14.98
N LYS A 39 11.55 -8.90 -14.96
CA LYS A 39 11.13 -7.49 -15.05
C LYS A 39 11.61 -6.69 -13.84
N VAL A 40 11.52 -7.25 -12.64
CA VAL A 40 12.02 -6.60 -11.42
C VAL A 40 13.53 -6.39 -11.52
N LYS A 41 14.26 -7.40 -11.92
CA LYS A 41 15.71 -7.33 -12.11
C LYS A 41 16.07 -6.22 -13.10
N SER A 42 15.43 -6.18 -14.26
CA SER A 42 15.69 -5.17 -15.29
C SER A 42 15.37 -3.77 -14.80
N SER A 43 14.24 -3.61 -14.11
CA SER A 43 13.83 -2.31 -13.55
C SER A 43 14.80 -1.83 -12.49
N LEU A 44 15.28 -2.73 -11.63
CA LEU A 44 16.24 -2.40 -10.60
C LEU A 44 17.57 -1.95 -11.22
N GLN A 45 18.03 -2.62 -12.25
CA GLN A 45 19.24 -2.22 -12.98
C GLN A 45 19.10 -0.85 -13.62
N ARG A 46 17.94 -0.54 -14.22
CA ARG A 46 17.67 0.79 -14.80
C ARG A 46 17.64 1.88 -13.74
N ALA A 47 17.21 1.55 -12.54
CA ALA A 47 17.17 2.46 -11.41
C ALA A 47 18.50 2.52 -10.64
N LYS A 48 19.57 2.00 -11.22
CA LYS A 48 20.92 1.98 -10.62
C LYS A 48 20.92 1.31 -9.25
N ASN A 49 20.14 0.25 -9.11
CA ASN A 49 19.97 -0.52 -7.88
C ASN A 49 19.43 0.30 -6.70
N SER A 50 18.74 1.40 -6.96
CA SER A 50 18.08 2.22 -5.94
C SER A 50 16.65 1.75 -5.70
N PHE A 51 16.36 1.29 -4.50
CA PHE A 51 15.01 0.86 -4.11
C PHE A 51 14.03 2.03 -4.12
N LYS A 52 14.48 3.21 -3.72
CA LYS A 52 13.66 4.42 -3.72
C LYS A 52 13.25 4.80 -5.14
N GLU A 53 14.16 4.75 -6.08
CA GLU A 53 13.87 5.03 -7.50
C GLU A 53 12.90 3.99 -8.06
N MET A 54 13.06 2.73 -7.69
CA MET A 54 12.11 1.67 -8.05
C MET A 54 10.71 1.99 -7.55
N PHE A 55 10.60 2.39 -6.29
CA PHE A 55 9.31 2.78 -5.73
C PHE A 55 8.69 3.94 -6.50
N VAL A 56 9.45 4.98 -6.79
CA VAL A 56 8.95 6.14 -7.53
C VAL A 56 8.42 5.73 -8.89
N ARG A 57 9.14 4.89 -9.61
CA ARG A 57 8.71 4.40 -10.92
C ARG A 57 7.43 3.57 -10.82
N ASP A 58 7.37 2.66 -9.87
CA ASP A 58 6.21 1.82 -9.67
C ASP A 58 5.00 2.64 -9.21
N TYR A 59 5.22 3.65 -8.39
CA TYR A 59 4.16 4.57 -7.99
C TYR A 59 3.60 5.35 -9.19
N MET A 60 4.46 5.81 -10.09
CA MET A 60 4.02 6.46 -11.33
C MET A 60 3.17 5.52 -12.17
N ILE A 61 3.59 4.27 -12.31
CA ILE A 61 2.81 3.24 -13.02
C ILE A 61 1.47 3.02 -12.32
N TRP A 62 1.48 2.97 -11.01
CA TRP A 62 0.29 2.82 -10.18
C TRP A 62 -0.74 3.90 -10.47
N VAL A 63 -0.30 5.15 -10.44
CA VAL A 63 -1.19 6.31 -10.64
C VAL A 63 -1.66 6.42 -12.10
N LEU A 64 -0.75 6.25 -13.05
CA LEU A 64 -1.04 6.54 -14.46
C LEU A 64 -1.72 5.38 -15.18
N PHE A 65 -1.39 4.15 -14.83
CA PHE A 65 -1.86 2.97 -15.58
C PHE A 65 -2.80 2.10 -14.76
N GLU A 66 -2.40 1.72 -13.57
CA GLU A 66 -3.23 0.84 -12.73
C GLU A 66 -4.55 1.52 -12.36
N GLY A 67 -4.51 2.80 -12.02
CA GLY A 67 -5.71 3.58 -11.73
C GLY A 67 -6.65 3.75 -12.90
N ALA A 68 -6.15 3.60 -14.12
CA ALA A 68 -6.94 3.62 -15.35
C ALA A 68 -7.43 2.22 -15.76
N GLY A 69 -7.16 1.20 -14.96
CA GLY A 69 -7.56 -0.17 -15.27
C GLY A 69 -6.60 -0.93 -16.17
N SER A 70 -5.40 -0.40 -16.40
CA SER A 70 -4.37 -1.04 -17.22
C SER A 70 -3.29 -1.66 -16.32
N PRO A 71 -3.37 -2.97 -16.03
CA PRO A 71 -2.42 -3.61 -15.11
C PRO A 71 -1.03 -3.70 -15.72
N ARG A 72 -0.06 -3.11 -15.04
CA ARG A 72 1.34 -3.11 -15.46
C ARG A 72 2.31 -3.50 -14.35
N LEU A 73 1.87 -3.42 -13.10
CA LEU A 73 2.68 -3.88 -11.98
C LEU A 73 2.56 -5.39 -11.83
N ASN A 74 3.56 -5.98 -11.20
CA ASN A 74 3.46 -7.36 -10.79
C ASN A 74 2.52 -7.50 -9.57
N LYS A 75 2.16 -8.73 -9.25
CA LYS A 75 1.21 -9.04 -8.18
C LYS A 75 1.63 -8.48 -6.83
N VAL A 76 2.91 -8.62 -6.48
CA VAL A 76 3.40 -8.17 -5.17
C VAL A 76 3.40 -6.65 -5.05
N ALA A 77 3.91 -5.95 -6.06
CA ALA A 77 3.91 -4.49 -6.08
C ALA A 77 2.49 -3.94 -6.04
N ARG A 78 1.57 -4.54 -6.79
CA ARG A 78 0.16 -4.15 -6.77
C ARG A 78 -0.48 -4.31 -5.39
N GLN A 79 -0.22 -5.41 -4.71
CA GLN A 79 -0.73 -5.63 -3.36
C GLN A 79 -0.21 -4.59 -2.38
N ILE A 80 1.07 -4.26 -2.46
CA ILE A 80 1.68 -3.24 -1.61
C ILE A 80 1.04 -1.88 -1.87
N MET A 81 0.87 -1.51 -3.14
CA MET A 81 0.25 -0.24 -3.51
C MET A 81 -1.21 -0.15 -3.04
N PHE A 82 -1.98 -1.21 -3.19
CA PHE A 82 -3.36 -1.23 -2.67
C PHE A 82 -3.41 -1.08 -1.15
N THR A 83 -2.43 -1.61 -0.46
CA THR A 83 -2.38 -1.55 1.00
C THR A 83 -2.01 -0.15 1.51
N TYR A 84 -0.99 0.46 0.91
CA TYR A 84 -0.40 1.69 1.45
C TYR A 84 -0.70 2.95 0.64
N CYS A 85 -1.05 2.80 -0.62
CA CYS A 85 -1.31 3.92 -1.54
C CYS A 85 -2.66 3.74 -2.23
N PRO A 86 -3.76 3.56 -1.49
CA PRO A 86 -5.06 3.26 -2.08
C PRO A 86 -5.54 4.38 -2.98
N PHE A 87 -6.28 4.00 -4.01
CA PHE A 87 -6.96 4.96 -4.87
C PHE A 87 -8.18 5.58 -4.16
N PRO A 88 -8.61 6.76 -4.60
CA PRO A 88 -9.89 7.32 -4.19
C PRO A 88 -11.06 6.35 -4.46
N GLU A 89 -12.13 6.52 -3.72
CA GLU A 89 -13.28 5.60 -3.77
C GLU A 89 -13.88 5.46 -5.17
N ASP A 90 -13.99 6.55 -5.90
CA ASP A 90 -14.53 6.54 -7.27
C ASP A 90 -13.70 5.67 -8.21
N ILE A 91 -12.38 5.75 -8.13
CA ILE A 91 -11.48 4.92 -8.91
C ILE A 91 -11.60 3.46 -8.48
N CYS A 92 -11.65 3.19 -7.17
CA CYS A 92 -11.84 1.84 -6.65
C CYS A 92 -13.14 1.22 -7.17
N ASN A 93 -14.23 1.97 -7.18
CA ASN A 93 -15.52 1.50 -7.68
C ASN A 93 -15.44 1.12 -9.17
N THR A 94 -14.72 1.88 -9.96
CA THR A 94 -14.49 1.55 -11.37
C THR A 94 -13.66 0.28 -11.51
N LEU A 95 -12.64 0.12 -10.71
CA LEU A 95 -11.74 -1.04 -10.76
C LEU A 95 -12.39 -2.33 -10.29
N THR A 96 -13.44 -2.27 -9.47
CA THR A 96 -14.14 -3.49 -9.01
C THR A 96 -14.75 -4.29 -10.16
N GLN A 97 -14.95 -3.69 -11.30
CA GLN A 97 -15.47 -4.38 -12.48
C GLN A 97 -14.41 -5.30 -13.11
N ASN A 98 -13.15 -5.12 -12.78
CA ASN A 98 -12.08 -5.98 -13.27
C ASN A 98 -11.75 -7.05 -12.21
N PRO A 99 -11.89 -8.37 -12.52
CA PRO A 99 -11.63 -9.44 -11.57
C PRO A 99 -10.24 -9.38 -10.93
N LEU A 100 -9.24 -8.88 -11.64
CA LEU A 100 -7.88 -8.73 -11.13
C LEU A 100 -7.81 -7.80 -9.91
N TYR A 101 -8.61 -6.74 -9.92
CA TYR A 101 -8.62 -5.76 -8.84
C TYR A 101 -9.67 -6.06 -7.78
N ALA A 102 -10.77 -6.72 -8.16
CA ALA A 102 -11.89 -6.99 -7.26
C ALA A 102 -11.45 -7.74 -6.01
N ASP A 103 -10.66 -8.81 -6.18
CA ASP A 103 -10.15 -9.62 -5.08
C ASP A 103 -9.25 -8.79 -4.14
N LEU A 104 -8.37 -7.98 -4.71
CA LEU A 104 -7.48 -7.12 -3.92
C LEU A 104 -8.25 -6.05 -3.14
N LEU A 105 -9.28 -5.48 -3.76
CA LEU A 105 -10.14 -4.50 -3.11
C LEU A 105 -10.94 -5.13 -1.96
N ASP A 106 -11.45 -6.34 -2.14
CA ASP A 106 -12.16 -7.05 -1.08
C ASP A 106 -11.25 -7.36 0.10
N ARG A 107 -10.04 -7.84 -0.17
CA ARG A 107 -9.04 -8.08 0.88
C ARG A 107 -8.69 -6.81 1.62
N ARG A 108 -8.57 -5.69 0.89
CA ARG A 108 -8.30 -4.40 1.51
C ARG A 108 -9.44 -3.98 2.42
N LYS A 109 -10.69 -4.12 1.99
CA LYS A 109 -11.86 -3.80 2.82
C LYS A 109 -11.84 -4.57 4.13
N ILE A 110 -11.50 -5.85 4.09
CA ILE A 110 -11.40 -6.69 5.29
C ILE A 110 -10.29 -6.17 6.21
N LYS A 111 -9.12 -5.88 5.67
CA LYS A 111 -7.99 -5.34 6.45
C LYS A 111 -8.32 -3.99 7.07
N VAL A 112 -8.96 -3.12 6.32
CA VAL A 112 -9.38 -1.80 6.83
C VAL A 112 -10.38 -1.97 7.97
N ALA A 113 -11.38 -2.83 7.81
CA ALA A 113 -12.37 -3.07 8.85
C ALA A 113 -11.71 -3.62 10.13
N GLN A 114 -10.78 -4.56 9.99
CA GLN A 114 -10.04 -5.11 11.13
C GLN A 114 -9.19 -4.04 11.81
N GLY A 115 -8.51 -3.21 11.04
CA GLY A 115 -7.69 -2.13 11.57
C GLY A 115 -8.50 -1.08 12.30
N LEU A 116 -9.64 -0.68 11.75
CA LEU A 116 -10.55 0.27 12.39
C LEU A 116 -11.11 -0.29 13.69
N HIS A 117 -11.50 -1.57 13.70
CA HIS A 117 -11.97 -2.23 14.91
C HIS A 117 -10.89 -2.24 15.99
N HIS A 118 -9.65 -2.54 15.62
CA HIS A 118 -8.51 -2.53 16.55
C HIS A 118 -8.29 -1.14 17.14
N LEU A 119 -8.39 -0.09 16.33
CA LEU A 119 -8.28 1.29 16.79
C LEU A 119 -9.42 1.66 17.73
N ASP A 120 -10.64 1.19 17.47
CA ASP A 120 -11.78 1.43 18.35
C ASP A 120 -11.58 0.78 19.71
N VAL A 121 -11.09 -0.46 19.74
CA VAL A 121 -10.78 -1.17 21.00
C VAL A 121 -9.71 -0.42 21.79
N LEU A 122 -8.65 0.01 21.11
CA LEU A 122 -7.57 0.77 21.73
C LEU A 122 -8.08 2.10 22.32
N THR A 123 -8.90 2.81 21.55
CA THR A 123 -9.47 4.09 21.97
C THR A 123 -10.30 3.91 23.24
N ARG A 124 -11.16 2.88 23.29
CA ARG A 124 -11.96 2.60 24.48
C ARG A 124 -11.10 2.28 25.69
N LYS A 125 -10.06 1.49 25.54
CA LYS A 125 -9.14 1.16 26.63
C LYS A 125 -8.47 2.40 27.19
N LEU A 126 -8.02 3.30 26.32
CA LEU A 126 -7.39 4.55 26.75
C LEU A 126 -8.38 5.46 27.48
N GLN A 127 -9.60 5.61 26.96
CA GLN A 127 -10.64 6.41 27.56
C GLN A 127 -11.04 5.84 28.94
N ASN A 128 -11.19 4.53 29.06
CA ASN A 128 -11.54 3.89 30.33
C ASN A 128 -10.45 4.07 31.38
N GLY A 129 -9.19 4.16 30.97
CA GLY A 129 -8.07 4.44 31.85
C GLY A 129 -7.81 5.92 32.10
N ASN A 130 -8.68 6.81 31.60
CA ASN A 130 -8.50 8.26 31.65
C ASN A 130 -7.19 8.72 31.01
N ILE A 131 -6.73 7.99 30.01
CA ILE A 131 -5.51 8.32 29.25
C ILE A 131 -5.93 9.08 27.99
N PRO A 132 -5.32 10.25 27.71
CA PRO A 132 -5.62 10.96 26.47
C PRO A 132 -5.33 10.12 25.24
N VAL A 133 -6.24 10.13 24.26
CA VAL A 133 -6.05 9.40 23.01
C VAL A 133 -5.02 10.15 22.17
N PRO A 134 -3.90 9.53 21.78
CA PRO A 134 -2.89 10.19 20.95
C PRO A 134 -3.44 10.59 19.59
N GLU A 135 -2.97 11.70 19.07
CA GLU A 135 -3.34 12.16 17.73
C GLU A 135 -2.98 11.14 16.64
N THR A 136 -1.95 10.33 16.88
CA THR A 136 -1.55 9.26 15.96
C THR A 136 -2.67 8.26 15.69
N VAL A 137 -3.57 8.04 16.63
CA VAL A 137 -4.74 7.18 16.45
C VAL A 137 -5.68 7.76 15.39
N ALA A 138 -5.95 9.06 15.46
CA ALA A 138 -6.78 9.74 14.45
C ALA A 138 -6.13 9.72 13.07
N GLN A 139 -4.81 9.94 13.02
CA GLN A 139 -4.05 9.88 11.78
C GLN A 139 -4.10 8.49 11.16
N GLU A 140 -3.91 7.44 11.93
CA GLU A 140 -3.95 6.07 11.45
C GLU A 140 -5.36 5.72 10.96
N ARG A 141 -6.40 6.15 11.68
CA ARG A 141 -7.78 5.99 11.24
C ARG A 141 -8.02 6.65 9.89
N TYR A 142 -7.48 7.85 9.70
CA TYR A 142 -7.58 8.56 8.43
C TYR A 142 -6.94 7.77 7.28
N TYR A 143 -5.73 7.24 7.49
CA TYR A 143 -5.04 6.46 6.47
C TYR A 143 -5.78 5.16 6.13
N LEU A 144 -6.32 4.48 7.13
CA LEU A 144 -7.06 3.23 6.92
C LEU A 144 -8.36 3.46 6.16
N SER A 145 -9.11 4.49 6.52
CA SER A 145 -10.40 4.77 5.91
C SER A 145 -10.29 5.42 4.53
N GLY A 146 -9.15 6.04 4.21
CA GLY A 146 -8.98 6.81 2.98
C GLY A 146 -9.90 8.02 2.90
N SER A 147 -10.52 8.41 4.02
CA SER A 147 -11.49 9.49 4.06
C SER A 147 -10.83 10.77 4.52
N LYS A 148 -11.14 11.86 3.84
CA LYS A 148 -10.76 13.22 4.28
C LYS A 148 -11.67 13.73 5.39
N LYS A 149 -12.71 13.01 5.68
CA LYS A 149 -13.68 13.42 6.67
C LYS A 149 -13.15 13.10 8.06
N ALA A 150 -13.04 14.10 8.81
CA ALA A 150 -12.70 13.96 10.19
C ALA A 150 -13.79 13.17 10.93
#